data_40c24ee33605cb1bd4c043994d1dcdab
#
_entry.id   40c24ee33605cb1bd4c043994d1dcdab
#
_cell.length_a   1.000
_cell.length_b   1.000
_cell.length_c   1.000
_cell.angle_alpha   90.00
_cell.angle_beta   90.00
_cell.angle_gamma   90.00
#
_symmetry.space_group_name_H-M   'P 1'
#
loop_
_entity.id
_entity.type
_entity.pdbx_description
1 polymer ?
#
loop_
_entity_poly.entity_id
_entity_poly.type
_entity_poly.pdbx_seq_one_letter_code
_entity_poly.pdbx_strand_id
1 'polypeptide(L)'
;IDRCRPNNWYRDVCSDNSTYQDEGSDLKIMNLMDNLGIQAENVGGKVISILGNHEIMNCVGDFRYVSPKEFEEFGIYCKAKKTQHKRIFPYGYKERKQAFSPGGIIAKRYAANRYSIVQVGDWIFCHGGITPQSANKFSFDEVNKGIRNWLMGKRDRKTKEVFEYMYDDDDNGIFWTREFVVFVNCEYEISSKLFKRT
;
A
#
# COMPACT_ATOMS: atom_id res chain seq x y z
N ILE A 1 -6.13 0.72 -20.13
CA ILE A 1 -5.77 1.39 -18.87
C ILE A 1 -5.48 2.89 -19.07
N ASP A 2 -5.91 3.47 -20.18
CA ASP A 2 -5.70 4.89 -20.52
C ASP A 2 -6.96 5.73 -20.29
N ARG A 3 -7.47 5.79 -19.06
CA ARG A 3 -8.73 6.53 -18.80
C ARG A 3 -8.59 7.82 -18.00
N CYS A 4 -7.45 8.16 -17.49
CA CYS A 4 -7.26 9.41 -16.76
C CYS A 4 -6.68 10.51 -17.67
N ARG A 5 -7.53 11.20 -18.43
CA ARG A 5 -7.11 12.43 -19.12
C ARG A 5 -7.01 13.58 -18.11
N PRO A 6 -5.93 14.37 -18.11
CA PRO A 6 -5.72 15.45 -17.14
C PRO A 6 -6.83 16.48 -17.02
N ASN A 7 -7.66 16.61 -18.05
CA ASN A 7 -8.71 17.63 -18.13
C ASN A 7 -10.06 17.21 -17.53
N ASN A 8 -10.25 15.91 -17.22
CA ASN A 8 -11.47 15.37 -16.62
C ASN A 8 -11.19 14.54 -15.36
N TRP A 9 -10.09 14.83 -14.69
CA TRP A 9 -9.55 14.05 -13.59
C TRP A 9 -10.62 13.65 -12.55
N TYR A 10 -11.50 14.58 -12.17
CA TYR A 10 -12.57 14.31 -11.21
C TYR A 10 -13.68 13.41 -11.75
N ARG A 11 -13.95 13.41 -13.06
CA ARG A 11 -14.98 12.57 -13.67
C ARG A 11 -14.49 11.16 -13.95
N ASP A 12 -13.21 11.02 -14.33
CA ASP A 12 -12.66 9.74 -14.76
C ASP A 12 -12.20 8.89 -13.58
N VAL A 13 -11.80 9.51 -12.45
CA VAL A 13 -11.39 8.82 -11.23
C VAL A 13 -12.59 8.39 -10.39
N CYS A 14 -13.66 9.18 -10.41
CA CYS A 14 -14.86 8.92 -9.60
C CYS A 14 -16.05 8.50 -10.47
N SER A 15 -15.80 7.77 -11.56
CA SER A 15 -16.88 7.37 -12.50
C SER A 15 -17.95 6.50 -11.86
N ASP A 16 -17.65 5.83 -10.78
CA ASP A 16 -18.59 5.03 -9.98
C ASP A 16 -19.11 5.75 -8.73
N ASN A 17 -18.68 7.00 -8.47
CA ASN A 17 -18.98 7.78 -7.27
C ASN A 17 -18.55 7.14 -5.94
N SER A 18 -17.88 6.01 -5.95
CA SER A 18 -17.59 5.26 -4.73
C SER A 18 -16.63 6.00 -3.79
N THR A 19 -15.63 6.68 -4.35
CA THR A 19 -14.60 7.39 -3.56
C THR A 19 -14.80 8.90 -3.47
N TYR A 20 -15.70 9.48 -4.28
CA TYR A 20 -15.84 10.94 -4.34
C TYR A 20 -16.30 11.56 -3.01
N GLN A 21 -17.11 10.84 -2.25
CA GLN A 21 -17.65 11.29 -0.97
C GLN A 21 -16.87 10.76 0.24
N ASP A 22 -15.82 9.99 0.02
CA ASP A 22 -15.00 9.44 1.10
C ASP A 22 -14.40 10.56 1.96
N GLU A 23 -14.30 10.29 3.26
CA GLU A 23 -13.71 11.22 4.20
C GLU A 23 -12.18 11.27 4.06
N GLY A 24 -11.60 12.47 4.19
CA GLY A 24 -10.15 12.66 4.26
C GLY A 24 -9.64 12.34 5.67
N SER A 25 -9.37 11.08 5.95
CA SER A 25 -8.99 10.61 7.29
C SER A 25 -7.75 9.70 7.32
N ASP A 26 -6.99 9.62 6.24
CA ASP A 26 -5.77 8.80 6.14
C ASP A 26 -4.79 9.04 7.29
N LEU A 27 -4.48 10.29 7.56
CA LEU A 27 -3.52 10.66 8.61
C LEU A 27 -4.06 10.33 10.01
N LYS A 28 -5.37 10.46 10.22
CA LYS A 28 -6.00 10.11 11.49
C LYS A 28 -5.95 8.60 11.73
N ILE A 29 -6.26 7.80 10.70
CA ILE A 29 -6.20 6.34 10.75
C ILE A 29 -4.77 5.87 11.01
N MET A 30 -3.81 6.41 10.26
CA MET A 30 -2.39 6.09 10.47
C MET A 30 -1.93 6.41 11.89
N ASN A 31 -2.30 7.58 12.43
CA ASN A 31 -1.96 7.99 13.78
C ASN A 31 -2.61 7.09 14.84
N LEU A 32 -3.88 6.73 14.64
CA LEU A 32 -4.59 5.80 15.53
C LEU A 32 -3.87 4.45 15.60
N MET A 33 -3.55 3.86 14.46
CA MET A 33 -2.90 2.54 14.40
C MET A 33 -1.50 2.55 15.00
N ASP A 34 -0.71 3.59 14.75
CA ASP A 34 0.63 3.71 15.34
C ASP A 34 0.56 3.92 16.86
N ASN A 35 -0.41 4.72 17.36
CA ASN A 35 -0.64 4.92 18.79
C ASN A 35 -1.13 3.63 19.49
N LEU A 36 -2.01 2.87 18.84
CA LEU A 36 -2.43 1.56 19.35
C LEU A 36 -1.25 0.58 19.41
N GLY A 37 -0.33 0.64 18.44
CA GLY A 37 0.91 -0.13 18.47
C GLY A 37 1.74 0.17 19.71
N ILE A 38 1.97 1.45 20.01
CA ILE A 38 2.72 1.90 21.20
C ILE A 38 2.02 1.46 22.49
N GLN A 39 0.69 1.62 22.56
CA GLN A 39 -0.08 1.23 23.75
C GLN A 39 -0.04 -0.28 23.97
N ALA A 40 -0.14 -1.08 22.92
CA ALA A 40 -0.07 -2.53 23.00
C ALA A 40 1.31 -3.00 23.51
N GLU A 41 2.40 -2.42 22.98
CA GLU A 41 3.77 -2.75 23.41
C GLU A 41 3.99 -2.47 24.90
N ASN A 42 3.42 -1.40 25.45
CA ASN A 42 3.53 -1.06 26.87
C ASN A 42 2.90 -2.11 27.81
N VAL A 43 2.02 -2.96 27.30
CA VAL A 43 1.37 -4.04 28.08
C VAL A 43 1.72 -5.43 27.58
N GLY A 44 2.82 -5.55 26.80
CA GLY A 44 3.31 -6.83 26.28
C GLY A 44 2.54 -7.39 25.09
N GLY A 45 1.63 -6.60 24.50
CA GLY A 45 0.91 -6.93 23.28
C GLY A 45 1.57 -6.37 22.03
N LYS A 46 0.93 -6.57 20.87
CA LYS A 46 1.39 -6.02 19.60
C LYS A 46 0.24 -5.72 18.65
N VAL A 47 0.30 -4.58 17.99
CA VAL A 47 -0.56 -4.26 16.83
C VAL A 47 0.31 -4.36 15.58
N ILE A 48 -0.12 -5.18 14.63
CA ILE A 48 0.60 -5.42 13.39
C ILE A 48 -0.23 -4.84 12.25
N SER A 49 0.35 -3.91 11.50
CA SER A 49 -0.27 -3.32 10.32
C SER A 49 0.38 -3.86 9.06
N ILE A 50 -0.43 -4.20 8.05
CA ILE A 50 0.01 -4.73 6.77
C ILE A 50 -0.21 -3.68 5.69
N LEU A 51 0.69 -3.64 4.71
CA LEU A 51 0.53 -2.85 3.48
C LEU A 51 -0.46 -3.53 2.54
N GLY A 52 -1.36 -2.75 1.96
CA GLY A 52 -2.22 -3.17 0.87
C GLY A 52 -1.81 -2.52 -0.46
N ASN A 53 -2.55 -2.87 -1.52
CA ASN A 53 -2.32 -2.31 -2.85
C ASN A 53 -2.54 -0.79 -2.87
N HIS A 54 -3.52 -0.25 -2.14
CA HIS A 54 -3.78 1.19 -2.10
C HIS A 54 -2.64 1.98 -1.46
N GLU A 55 -1.98 1.47 -0.43
CA GLU A 55 -0.78 2.09 0.13
C GLU A 55 0.34 2.17 -0.92
N ILE A 56 0.57 1.06 -1.64
CA ILE A 56 1.61 1.02 -2.67
C ILE A 56 1.23 1.86 -3.89
N MET A 57 -0.04 1.85 -4.33
CA MET A 57 -0.54 2.72 -5.41
C MET A 57 -0.23 4.19 -5.13
N ASN A 58 -0.52 4.67 -3.92
CA ASN A 58 -0.17 6.02 -3.51
C ASN A 58 1.34 6.28 -3.63
N CYS A 59 2.17 5.30 -3.25
CA CYS A 59 3.63 5.44 -3.32
C CYS A 59 4.18 5.48 -4.75
N VAL A 60 3.54 4.81 -5.70
CA VAL A 60 3.90 4.91 -7.13
C VAL A 60 3.26 6.12 -7.81
N GLY A 61 2.35 6.82 -7.12
CA GLY A 61 1.67 8.01 -7.65
C GLY A 61 0.39 7.69 -8.43
N ASP A 62 -0.15 6.50 -8.27
CA ASP A 62 -1.45 6.11 -8.80
C ASP A 62 -2.54 6.45 -7.76
N PHE A 63 -3.27 7.53 -8.03
CA PHE A 63 -4.27 8.09 -7.13
C PHE A 63 -5.70 7.87 -7.60
N ARG A 64 -5.95 6.83 -8.42
CA ARG A 64 -7.28 6.60 -8.99
C ARG A 64 -8.39 6.33 -7.96
N TYR A 65 -8.03 5.91 -6.75
CA TYR A 65 -8.96 5.67 -5.64
C TYR A 65 -8.88 6.72 -4.52
N VAL A 66 -8.21 7.84 -4.76
CA VAL A 66 -8.05 8.90 -3.77
C VAL A 66 -9.14 9.94 -3.93
N SER A 67 -9.91 10.19 -2.88
CA SER A 67 -10.98 11.19 -2.88
C SER A 67 -10.45 12.63 -2.88
N PRO A 68 -11.26 13.61 -3.29
CA PRO A 68 -10.89 15.02 -3.18
C PRO A 68 -10.54 15.47 -1.75
N LYS A 69 -11.23 14.95 -0.74
CA LYS A 69 -10.98 15.26 0.67
C LYS A 69 -9.64 14.71 1.17
N GLU A 70 -9.25 13.52 0.71
CA GLU A 70 -7.95 12.94 1.03
C GLU A 70 -6.79 13.75 0.44
N PHE A 71 -6.95 14.37 -0.74
CA PHE A 71 -5.98 15.34 -1.25
C PHE A 71 -5.95 16.60 -0.39
N GLU A 72 -7.14 17.14 -0.05
CA GLU A 72 -7.24 18.35 0.78
C GLU A 72 -6.57 18.15 2.14
N GLU A 73 -6.71 16.98 2.75
CA GLU A 73 -6.04 16.61 4.01
C GLU A 73 -4.53 16.85 3.93
N PHE A 74 -3.88 16.42 2.84
CA PHE A 74 -2.44 16.62 2.63
C PHE A 74 -2.08 18.08 2.32
N GLY A 75 -2.94 18.80 1.61
CA GLY A 75 -2.78 20.23 1.40
C GLY A 75 -2.77 21.00 2.72
N ILE A 76 -3.66 20.64 3.65
CA ILE A 76 -3.75 21.23 4.99
C ILE A 76 -2.53 20.81 5.84
N TYR A 77 -2.23 19.52 5.88
CA TYR A 77 -1.12 18.96 6.64
C TYR A 77 0.22 19.59 6.29
N CYS A 78 0.49 19.77 5.01
CA CYS A 78 1.72 20.41 4.52
C CYS A 78 1.65 21.93 4.48
N LYS A 79 0.56 22.55 4.97
CA LYS A 79 0.33 24.00 4.95
C LYS A 79 0.49 24.63 3.55
N ALA A 80 0.01 23.91 2.53
CA ALA A 80 0.09 24.36 1.15
C ALA A 80 -0.75 25.63 0.93
N LYS A 81 -0.24 26.58 0.13
CA LYS A 81 -1.00 27.78 -0.22
C LYS A 81 -2.15 27.44 -1.16
N LYS A 82 -3.38 27.78 -0.79
CA LYS A 82 -4.53 27.76 -1.71
C LYS A 82 -4.36 28.90 -2.71
N THR A 83 -3.97 28.60 -3.96
CA THR A 83 -3.89 29.62 -5.02
C THR A 83 -5.25 29.69 -5.72
N GLN A 84 -5.67 30.91 -6.10
CA GLN A 84 -6.96 31.16 -6.78
C GLN A 84 -6.97 30.79 -8.27
N HIS A 85 -5.82 30.41 -8.84
CA HIS A 85 -5.73 30.06 -10.27
C HIS A 85 -6.32 28.68 -10.54
N LYS A 86 -6.95 28.53 -11.71
CA LYS A 86 -7.49 27.26 -12.21
C LYS A 86 -6.40 26.20 -12.20
N ARG A 87 -6.52 25.20 -11.32
CA ARG A 87 -5.53 24.14 -11.17
C ARG A 87 -5.90 22.96 -12.06
N ILE A 88 -4.89 22.34 -12.66
CA ILE A 88 -5.02 21.09 -13.39
C ILE A 88 -5.26 19.92 -12.39
N PHE A 89 -4.67 20.03 -11.21
CA PHE A 89 -4.76 19.02 -10.14
C PHE A 89 -5.46 19.58 -8.89
N PRO A 90 -6.11 18.74 -8.08
CA PRO A 90 -6.76 19.16 -6.85
C PRO A 90 -5.75 19.78 -5.86
N TYR A 91 -6.28 20.58 -4.92
CA TYR A 91 -5.50 21.10 -3.82
C TYR A 91 -4.95 19.94 -2.98
N GLY A 92 -3.66 19.97 -2.65
CA GLY A 92 -2.98 18.92 -1.90
C GLY A 92 -2.40 17.77 -2.76
N TYR A 93 -2.66 17.75 -4.07
CA TYR A 93 -2.13 16.70 -4.97
C TYR A 93 -0.60 16.59 -4.93
N LYS A 94 0.10 17.74 -5.03
CA LYS A 94 1.57 17.77 -5.03
C LYS A 94 2.13 17.33 -3.68
N GLU A 95 1.49 17.78 -2.62
CA GLU A 95 1.84 17.49 -1.24
C GLU A 95 1.64 16.00 -0.94
N ARG A 96 0.50 15.42 -1.33
CA ARG A 96 0.26 13.99 -1.22
C ARG A 96 1.28 13.19 -2.02
N LYS A 97 1.49 13.53 -3.28
CA LYS A 97 2.47 12.87 -4.14
C LYS A 97 3.87 12.89 -3.53
N GLN A 98 4.32 14.02 -3.02
CA GLN A 98 5.62 14.14 -2.37
C GLN A 98 5.70 13.32 -1.07
N ALA A 99 4.65 13.34 -0.25
CA ALA A 99 4.61 12.62 1.01
C ALA A 99 4.66 11.10 0.82
N PHE A 100 3.94 10.57 -0.17
CA PHE A 100 3.87 9.13 -0.44
C PHE A 100 4.99 8.62 -1.35
N SER A 101 5.61 9.45 -2.18
CA SER A 101 6.71 8.98 -3.06
C SER A 101 7.79 8.26 -2.25
N PRO A 102 8.42 7.21 -2.81
CA PRO A 102 9.49 6.50 -2.12
C PRO A 102 10.59 7.44 -1.63
N GLY A 103 10.88 7.38 -0.33
CA GLY A 103 11.72 8.34 0.38
C GLY A 103 10.97 9.52 1.00
N GLY A 104 9.69 9.70 0.68
CA GLY A 104 8.81 10.69 1.31
C GLY A 104 8.43 10.33 2.74
N ILE A 105 7.80 11.27 3.45
CA ILE A 105 7.52 11.11 4.88
C ILE A 105 6.56 9.95 5.18
N ILE A 106 5.53 9.77 4.36
CA ILE A 106 4.55 8.67 4.56
C ILE A 106 5.16 7.34 4.11
N ALA A 107 5.87 7.29 2.97
CA ALA A 107 6.55 6.08 2.55
C ALA A 107 7.57 5.58 3.59
N LYS A 108 8.34 6.49 4.21
CA LYS A 108 9.24 6.15 5.32
C LYS A 108 8.50 5.65 6.57
N ARG A 109 7.35 6.25 6.88
CA ARG A 109 6.49 5.80 7.98
C ARG A 109 5.96 4.39 7.73
N TYR A 110 5.54 4.07 6.51
CA TYR A 110 5.15 2.72 6.10
C TYR A 110 6.32 1.75 6.24
N ALA A 111 7.50 2.12 5.76
CA ALA A 111 8.71 1.31 5.87
C ALA A 111 9.08 0.97 7.32
N ALA A 112 8.82 1.88 8.27
CA ALA A 112 9.11 1.69 9.69
C ALA A 112 8.07 0.80 10.40
N ASN A 113 6.76 1.00 10.09
CA ASN A 113 5.67 0.53 10.95
C ASN A 113 4.77 -0.51 10.28
N ARG A 114 5.01 -0.89 9.02
CA ARG A 114 4.15 -1.80 8.26
C ARG A 114 4.94 -2.98 7.69
N TYR A 115 4.26 -4.09 7.55
CA TYR A 115 4.78 -5.30 6.92
C TYR A 115 4.06 -5.57 5.61
N SER A 116 4.70 -6.26 4.68
CA SER A 116 4.06 -6.80 3.48
C SER A 116 3.51 -8.19 3.73
N ILE A 117 4.23 -8.99 4.49
CA ILE A 117 3.86 -10.34 4.93
C ILE A 117 4.22 -10.50 6.40
N VAL A 118 3.36 -11.15 7.16
CA VAL A 118 3.62 -11.49 8.57
C VAL A 118 3.20 -12.94 8.81
N GLN A 119 4.04 -13.66 9.51
CA GLN A 119 3.69 -14.97 10.08
C GLN A 119 3.53 -14.85 11.59
N VAL A 120 2.44 -15.39 12.13
CA VAL A 120 2.16 -15.49 13.57
C VAL A 120 1.76 -16.91 13.87
N GLY A 121 2.64 -17.68 14.49
CA GLY A 121 2.47 -19.12 14.64
C GLY A 121 2.33 -19.80 13.27
N ASP A 122 1.23 -20.50 13.07
CA ASP A 122 0.91 -21.19 11.81
C ASP A 122 0.13 -20.33 10.80
N TRP A 123 -0.15 -19.06 11.14
CA TRP A 123 -0.93 -18.17 10.30
C TRP A 123 -0.04 -17.18 9.54
N ILE A 124 -0.37 -16.99 8.26
CA ILE A 124 0.28 -16.02 7.38
C ILE A 124 -0.73 -14.95 6.98
N PHE A 125 -0.31 -13.70 7.08
CA PHE A 125 -1.12 -12.53 6.77
C PHE A 125 -0.44 -11.70 5.68
N CYS A 126 -1.15 -11.44 4.60
CA CYS A 126 -0.79 -10.54 3.52
C CYS A 126 -2.06 -9.97 2.89
N HIS A 127 -1.95 -8.95 2.04
CA HIS A 127 -3.12 -8.25 1.50
C HIS A 127 -3.87 -9.06 0.44
N GLY A 128 -3.20 -9.50 -0.62
CA GLY A 128 -3.84 -10.23 -1.73
C GLY A 128 -3.81 -11.73 -1.53
N GLY A 129 -2.63 -12.29 -1.38
CA GLY A 129 -2.40 -13.73 -1.22
C GLY A 129 -0.95 -14.09 -1.49
N ILE A 130 -0.61 -15.35 -1.28
CA ILE A 130 0.72 -15.91 -1.56
C ILE A 130 0.53 -17.12 -2.46
N THR A 131 0.93 -16.98 -3.72
CA THR A 131 0.93 -18.10 -4.66
C THR A 131 2.14 -19.00 -4.43
N PRO A 132 2.11 -20.27 -4.86
CA PRO A 132 3.28 -21.15 -4.83
C PRO A 132 4.48 -20.56 -5.55
N GLN A 133 4.26 -19.79 -6.63
CA GLN A 133 5.28 -19.13 -7.41
C GLN A 133 5.97 -18.03 -6.59
N SER A 134 5.19 -17.19 -5.89
CA SER A 134 5.72 -16.14 -5.00
C SER A 134 6.53 -16.73 -3.86
N ALA A 135 6.00 -17.76 -3.20
CA ALA A 135 6.64 -18.42 -2.06
C ALA A 135 7.96 -19.12 -2.43
N ASN A 136 8.07 -19.62 -3.65
CA ASN A 136 9.29 -20.26 -4.14
C ASN A 136 10.36 -19.25 -4.58
N LYS A 137 9.96 -18.02 -4.96
CA LYS A 137 10.88 -17.03 -5.52
C LYS A 137 11.59 -16.21 -4.44
N PHE A 138 10.87 -15.82 -3.40
CA PHE A 138 11.40 -14.99 -2.30
C PHE A 138 10.93 -15.49 -0.94
N SER A 139 11.81 -15.44 0.03
CA SER A 139 11.42 -15.59 1.44
C SER A 139 10.62 -14.38 1.94
N PHE A 140 9.86 -14.54 3.01
CA PHE A 140 9.07 -13.44 3.60
C PHE A 140 9.95 -12.27 4.05
N ASP A 141 11.14 -12.57 4.57
CA ASP A 141 12.12 -11.56 4.95
C ASP A 141 12.66 -10.78 3.75
N GLU A 142 12.92 -11.47 2.63
CA GLU A 142 13.34 -10.79 1.39
C GLU A 142 12.24 -9.87 0.87
N VAL A 143 10.98 -10.32 0.88
CA VAL A 143 9.83 -9.50 0.49
C VAL A 143 9.72 -8.27 1.38
N ASN A 144 9.66 -8.45 2.70
CA ASN A 144 9.55 -7.33 3.65
C ASN A 144 10.73 -6.36 3.52
N LYS A 145 11.95 -6.86 3.40
CA LYS A 145 13.16 -6.06 3.23
C LYS A 145 13.16 -5.30 1.90
N GLY A 146 12.77 -5.97 0.81
CA GLY A 146 12.72 -5.37 -0.52
C GLY A 146 11.72 -4.24 -0.59
N ILE A 147 10.48 -4.46 -0.14
CA ILE A 147 9.43 -3.43 -0.12
C ILE A 147 9.82 -2.29 0.82
N ARG A 148 10.34 -2.58 2.02
CA ARG A 148 10.85 -1.54 2.94
C ARG A 148 11.95 -0.69 2.31
N ASN A 149 12.92 -1.30 1.64
CA ASN A 149 13.99 -0.59 0.96
C ASN A 149 13.46 0.30 -0.17
N TRP A 150 12.50 -0.20 -0.94
CA TRP A 150 11.85 0.57 -2.00
C TRP A 150 11.10 1.79 -1.42
N LEU A 151 10.31 1.60 -0.36
CA LEU A 151 9.63 2.69 0.35
C LEU A 151 10.61 3.72 0.91
N MET A 152 11.79 3.30 1.35
CA MET A 152 12.88 4.20 1.78
C MET A 152 13.57 4.94 0.63
N GLY A 153 13.19 4.67 -0.61
CA GLY A 153 13.75 5.31 -1.80
C GLY A 153 15.01 4.63 -2.36
N LYS A 154 15.39 3.44 -1.88
CA LYS A 154 16.50 2.68 -2.45
C LYS A 154 16.12 2.13 -3.83
N ARG A 155 17.12 2.03 -4.71
CA ARG A 155 16.94 1.65 -6.13
C ARG A 155 17.97 0.63 -6.60
N ASP A 156 18.57 -0.14 -5.68
CA ASP A 156 19.45 -1.24 -6.03
C ASP A 156 18.68 -2.35 -6.78
N ARG A 157 19.42 -3.21 -7.48
CA ARG A 157 18.85 -4.25 -8.34
C ARG A 157 17.91 -5.19 -7.59
N LYS A 158 18.30 -5.66 -6.39
CA LYS A 158 17.49 -6.60 -5.61
C LYS A 158 16.19 -5.95 -5.12
N THR A 159 16.27 -4.69 -4.67
CA THR A 159 15.08 -3.92 -4.25
C THR A 159 14.09 -3.76 -5.41
N LYS A 160 14.56 -3.45 -6.61
CA LYS A 160 13.70 -3.34 -7.80
C LYS A 160 13.07 -4.67 -8.16
N GLU A 161 13.86 -5.73 -8.22
CA GLU A 161 13.39 -7.08 -8.56
C GLU A 161 12.27 -7.54 -7.63
N VAL A 162 12.42 -7.37 -6.31
CA VAL A 162 11.39 -7.73 -5.33
C VAL A 162 10.15 -6.87 -5.52
N PHE A 163 10.31 -5.55 -5.69
CA PHE A 163 9.18 -4.64 -5.84
C PHE A 163 8.38 -4.95 -7.11
N GLU A 164 9.02 -5.04 -8.25
CA GLU A 164 8.39 -5.34 -9.54
C GLU A 164 7.62 -6.66 -9.48
N TYR A 165 8.21 -7.71 -8.94
CA TYR A 165 7.52 -8.99 -8.82
C TYR A 165 6.33 -8.94 -7.85
N MET A 166 6.43 -8.24 -6.73
CA MET A 166 5.37 -8.19 -5.72
C MET A 166 4.24 -7.22 -6.06
N TYR A 167 4.50 -6.22 -6.88
CA TYR A 167 3.53 -5.19 -7.22
C TYR A 167 3.04 -5.25 -8.67
N ASP A 168 3.92 -5.48 -9.66
CA ASP A 168 3.57 -5.42 -11.08
C ASP A 168 3.01 -6.75 -11.62
N ASP A 169 3.18 -7.86 -10.92
CA ASP A 169 2.62 -9.16 -11.30
C ASP A 169 1.19 -9.30 -10.71
N ASP A 170 0.18 -9.09 -11.54
CA ASP A 170 -1.24 -9.13 -11.14
C ASP A 170 -1.66 -10.53 -10.66
N ASP A 171 -1.02 -11.59 -11.14
CA ASP A 171 -1.37 -12.97 -10.81
C ASP A 171 -0.65 -13.44 -9.54
N ASN A 172 0.64 -13.11 -9.40
CA ASN A 172 1.50 -13.64 -8.35
C ASN A 172 1.89 -12.63 -7.27
N GLY A 173 1.73 -11.34 -7.54
CA GLY A 173 2.09 -10.27 -6.60
C GLY A 173 1.20 -10.26 -5.36
N ILE A 174 1.81 -10.21 -4.17
CA ILE A 174 1.09 -10.25 -2.88
C ILE A 174 0.09 -9.11 -2.67
N PHE A 175 0.19 -8.04 -3.46
CA PHE A 175 -0.72 -6.90 -3.36
C PHE A 175 -1.93 -7.02 -4.30
N TRP A 176 -1.86 -7.83 -5.34
CA TRP A 176 -2.88 -7.85 -6.40
C TRP A 176 -3.54 -9.19 -6.61
N THR A 177 -2.86 -10.33 -6.36
CA THR A 177 -3.45 -11.64 -6.64
C THR A 177 -4.86 -11.78 -6.03
N ARG A 178 -5.76 -12.34 -6.82
CA ARG A 178 -7.14 -12.67 -6.44
C ARG A 178 -7.42 -14.16 -6.62
N GLU A 179 -6.38 -14.97 -6.84
CA GLU A 179 -6.50 -16.40 -7.10
C GLU A 179 -7.32 -17.10 -6.01
N PHE A 180 -7.15 -16.70 -4.74
CA PHE A 180 -7.86 -17.29 -3.61
C PHE A 180 -9.29 -16.75 -3.40
N VAL A 181 -9.69 -15.72 -4.13
CA VAL A 181 -11.04 -15.12 -4.02
C VAL A 181 -11.98 -15.66 -5.09
N VAL A 182 -11.45 -16.05 -6.25
CA VAL A 182 -12.22 -16.47 -7.41
C VAL A 182 -12.65 -17.95 -7.32
N PHE A 183 -11.91 -18.78 -6.59
CA PHE A 183 -12.20 -20.21 -6.44
C PHE A 183 -12.97 -20.50 -5.15
N VAL A 184 -14.29 -20.47 -5.23
CA VAL A 184 -15.20 -20.87 -4.12
C VAL A 184 -15.10 -22.36 -3.75
N ASN A 185 -14.37 -23.16 -4.52
CA ASN A 185 -14.14 -24.60 -4.33
C ASN A 185 -12.66 -24.95 -4.29
N CYS A 186 -11.86 -24.20 -3.55
CA CYS A 186 -10.46 -24.56 -3.35
C CYS A 186 -10.31 -25.60 -2.24
N GLU A 187 -10.38 -26.88 -2.60
CA GLU A 187 -9.59 -27.93 -1.96
C GLU A 187 -8.11 -27.75 -2.37
N TYR A 188 -7.52 -26.60 -2.10
CA TYR A 188 -6.07 -26.44 -2.19
C TYR A 188 -5.48 -26.91 -0.87
N GLU A 189 -4.99 -28.12 -0.84
CA GLU A 189 -3.91 -28.52 0.04
C GLU A 189 -2.76 -27.51 -0.19
N ILE A 190 -2.72 -26.45 0.62
CA ILE A 190 -1.50 -25.68 0.82
C ILE A 190 -0.51 -26.71 1.36
N SER A 191 0.26 -27.27 0.45
CA SER A 191 1.08 -28.42 0.75
C SER A 191 2.01 -28.06 1.89
N SER A 192 2.15 -28.98 2.84
CA SER A 192 3.08 -28.96 3.97
C SER A 192 4.55 -28.65 3.61
N LYS A 193 4.85 -28.40 2.34
CA LYS A 193 6.15 -27.96 1.83
C LYS A 193 6.47 -26.48 2.13
N LEU A 194 5.45 -25.61 2.30
CA LEU A 194 5.66 -24.21 2.66
C LEU A 194 6.16 -24.03 4.11
N PHE A 195 5.82 -24.97 5.01
CA PHE A 195 6.17 -24.93 6.41
C PHE A 195 7.49 -25.59 6.80
N LYS A 196 8.20 -26.21 5.84
CA LYS A 196 9.46 -26.94 6.12
C LYS A 196 10.74 -26.15 5.81
N ARG A 197 10.68 -24.85 5.60
CA ARG A 197 11.84 -23.99 5.31
C ARG A 197 12.00 -22.84 6.33
N THR A 198 11.82 -23.14 7.60
CA THR A 198 12.34 -22.33 8.71
C THR A 198 13.48 -23.04 9.36
#